data_021db754a45f8f77a504d3972e59d2bc
#
_entry.id   021db754a45f8f77a504d3972e59d2bc
#
_cell.length_a   1.000
_cell.length_b   1.000
_cell.length_c   1.000
_cell.angle_alpha   90.00
_cell.angle_beta   90.00
_cell.angle_gamma   90.00
#
_symmetry.space_group_name_H-M   'P 1'
#
loop_
_entity.id
_entity.type
_entity.pdbx_description
1 polymer ?
#
loop_
_entity_poly.entity_id
_entity_poly.type
_entity_poly.pdbx_seq_one_letter_code
_entity_poly.pdbx_strand_id
1 'polypeptide(L)'
;MSWDITMLKTKTSFNDLFDINEGDVIPFDSSNVIEVLTRNCKGIDCSDKTWYIYDKGIYAFELEVADENEIMMYAHISDEGERCFMELLQKLCIDLECSAFDTGNGKLIYSYSKNMMQ
;
A
#
# COMPACT_ATOMS: atom_id res chain seq x y z
N MET A 1 -2.68 -10.59 13.76
CA MET A 1 -1.57 -10.80 12.80
C MET A 1 -0.94 -9.46 12.44
N SER A 2 0.37 -9.41 12.43
CA SER A 2 1.12 -8.24 11.97
C SER A 2 1.67 -8.51 10.57
N TRP A 3 1.61 -7.52 9.68
CA TRP A 3 2.03 -7.68 8.30
C TRP A 3 2.70 -6.40 7.79
N ASP A 4 3.95 -6.53 7.37
CA ASP A 4 4.69 -5.42 6.78
C ASP A 4 4.56 -5.51 5.26
N ILE A 5 4.07 -4.45 4.65
CA ILE A 5 3.76 -4.40 3.22
C ILE A 5 4.51 -3.23 2.58
N THR A 6 5.15 -3.49 1.44
CA THR A 6 5.80 -2.45 0.63
C THR A 6 4.94 -2.17 -0.59
N MET A 7 4.57 -0.92 -0.80
CA MET A 7 3.79 -0.49 -1.97
C MET A 7 4.68 0.31 -2.91
N LEU A 8 4.74 -0.10 -4.17
CA LEU A 8 5.58 0.52 -5.20
C LEU A 8 4.81 0.71 -6.50
N LYS A 9 5.09 1.83 -7.18
CA LYS A 9 4.71 2.02 -8.58
C LYS A 9 5.87 1.59 -9.44
N THR A 10 5.64 0.72 -10.40
CA THR A 10 6.69 0.22 -11.29
C THR A 10 6.31 0.38 -12.75
N LYS A 11 7.31 0.49 -13.61
CA LYS A 11 7.13 0.66 -15.06
C LYS A 11 6.55 -0.58 -15.72
N THR A 12 6.86 -1.75 -15.15
CA THR A 12 6.38 -3.05 -15.63
C THR A 12 5.91 -3.88 -14.43
N SER A 13 5.26 -5.02 -14.68
CA SER A 13 4.79 -5.92 -13.62
C SER A 13 5.92 -6.75 -13.05
N PHE A 14 5.94 -6.92 -11.73
CA PHE A 14 6.87 -7.78 -11.02
C PHE A 14 6.09 -8.71 -10.09
N ASN A 15 6.58 -9.93 -9.94
CA ASN A 15 5.99 -10.91 -9.01
C ASN A 15 6.76 -10.98 -7.69
N ASP A 16 7.95 -10.38 -7.63
CA ASP A 16 8.82 -10.42 -6.46
C ASP A 16 9.47 -9.04 -6.25
N LEU A 17 9.33 -8.53 -5.03
CA LEU A 17 9.92 -7.26 -4.61
C LEU A 17 11.43 -7.21 -4.84
N PHE A 18 12.11 -8.35 -4.59
CA PHE A 18 13.57 -8.42 -4.66
C PHE A 18 14.12 -8.39 -6.09
N ASP A 19 13.26 -8.51 -7.10
CA ASP A 19 13.63 -8.39 -8.50
C ASP A 19 13.56 -6.95 -9.01
N ILE A 20 13.00 -6.03 -8.21
CA ILE A 20 12.80 -4.64 -8.61
C ILE A 20 14.06 -3.82 -8.33
N ASN A 21 14.53 -3.10 -9.36
CA ASN A 21 15.67 -2.17 -9.24
C ASN A 21 15.18 -0.73 -9.18
N GLU A 22 16.03 0.19 -8.73
CA GLU A 22 15.69 1.61 -8.67
C GLU A 22 15.16 2.17 -9.99
N GLY A 23 15.74 1.76 -11.11
CA GLY A 23 15.32 2.21 -12.43
C GLY A 23 13.93 1.76 -12.84
N ASP A 24 13.36 0.78 -12.16
CA ASP A 24 12.02 0.25 -12.44
C ASP A 24 10.92 1.02 -11.70
N VAL A 25 11.29 1.83 -10.71
CA VAL A 25 10.34 2.48 -9.79
C VAL A 25 9.93 3.85 -10.32
N ILE A 26 8.63 4.14 -10.19
CA ILE A 26 8.04 5.45 -10.50
C ILE A 26 7.69 6.11 -9.17
N PRO A 27 8.11 7.37 -8.94
CA PRO A 27 7.75 8.06 -7.69
C PRO A 27 6.24 8.28 -7.57
N PHE A 28 5.74 8.24 -6.33
CA PHE A 28 4.38 8.66 -6.02
C PHE A 28 4.28 10.19 -6.02
N ASP A 29 3.14 10.70 -6.45
CA ASP A 29 2.79 12.11 -6.27
C ASP A 29 2.17 12.26 -4.88
N SER A 30 2.81 13.01 -3.99
CA SER A 30 2.38 13.14 -2.60
C SER A 30 0.96 13.69 -2.45
N SER A 31 0.55 14.62 -3.29
CA SER A 31 -0.81 15.16 -3.24
C SER A 31 -1.85 14.11 -3.65
N ASN A 32 -1.52 13.27 -4.61
CA ASN A 32 -2.39 12.16 -5.01
C ASN A 32 -2.48 11.09 -3.92
N VAL A 33 -1.37 10.81 -3.24
CA VAL A 33 -1.36 9.85 -2.12
C VAL A 33 -2.30 10.31 -1.02
N ILE A 34 -2.21 11.56 -0.60
CA ILE A 34 -3.09 12.13 0.43
C ILE A 34 -4.55 12.05 0.00
N GLU A 35 -4.85 12.44 -1.23
CA GLU A 35 -6.21 12.41 -1.77
C GLU A 35 -6.80 11.01 -1.76
N VAL A 36 -6.05 10.03 -2.25
CA VAL A 36 -6.48 8.63 -2.30
C VAL A 36 -6.70 8.08 -0.90
N LEU A 37 -5.78 8.34 0.02
CA LEU A 37 -5.89 7.84 1.40
C LEU A 37 -7.07 8.46 2.13
N THR A 38 -7.28 9.76 2.01
CA THR A 38 -8.41 10.42 2.68
C THR A 38 -9.76 9.99 2.10
N ARG A 39 -9.81 9.73 0.80
CA ARG A 39 -11.03 9.24 0.14
C ARG A 39 -11.40 7.83 0.57
N ASN A 40 -10.42 6.94 0.69
CA ASN A 40 -10.64 5.52 0.98
C ASN A 40 -10.59 5.18 2.47
N CYS A 41 -9.89 5.97 3.25
CA CYS A 41 -9.68 5.74 4.69
C CYS A 41 -10.24 6.91 5.47
N LYS A 42 -11.56 6.94 5.61
CA LYS A 42 -12.27 8.03 6.25
C LYS A 42 -11.83 8.16 7.71
N GLY A 43 -11.33 9.33 8.08
CA GLY A 43 -10.83 9.57 9.43
C GLY A 43 -9.36 9.20 9.63
N ILE A 44 -8.63 8.88 8.56
CA ILE A 44 -7.19 8.62 8.68
C ILE A 44 -6.48 9.83 9.29
N ASP A 45 -5.58 9.58 10.23
CA ASP A 45 -4.79 10.63 10.89
C ASP A 45 -3.56 10.95 10.03
N CYS A 46 -3.59 12.13 9.41
CA CYS A 46 -2.51 12.67 8.58
C CYS A 46 -1.84 13.87 9.23
N SER A 47 -1.95 14.02 10.55
CA SER A 47 -1.37 15.16 11.27
C SER A 47 0.16 15.19 11.16
N ASP A 48 0.81 14.03 11.09
CA ASP A 48 2.22 13.90 10.74
C ASP A 48 2.31 13.72 9.23
N LYS A 49 3.09 14.54 8.54
CA LYS A 49 3.21 14.52 7.07
C LYS A 49 3.93 13.30 6.53
N THR A 50 4.67 12.57 7.39
CA THR A 50 5.46 11.41 6.98
C THR A 50 4.92 10.10 7.52
N TRP A 51 3.94 10.15 8.41
CA TRP A 51 3.43 8.98 9.10
C TRP A 51 1.92 9.10 9.32
N TYR A 52 1.14 8.24 8.68
CA TYR A 52 -0.32 8.25 8.77
C TYR A 52 -0.81 7.04 9.55
N ILE A 53 -1.89 7.21 10.31
CA ILE A 53 -2.46 6.16 11.16
C ILE A 53 -3.94 5.98 10.85
N TYR A 54 -4.36 4.73 10.63
CA TYR A 54 -5.75 4.38 10.39
C TYR A 54 -6.14 3.19 11.27
N ASP A 55 -7.19 3.35 12.07
CA ASP A 55 -7.68 2.32 12.97
C ASP A 55 -9.17 2.09 12.74
N LYS A 56 -9.51 0.90 12.28
CA LYS A 56 -10.88 0.48 11.95
C LYS A 56 -11.43 -0.48 13.02
N GLY A 57 -10.65 -0.80 14.05
CA GLY A 57 -11.02 -1.74 15.10
C GLY A 57 -10.66 -3.18 14.73
N ILE A 58 -11.28 -3.72 13.68
CA ILE A 58 -10.98 -5.09 13.22
C ILE A 58 -9.68 -5.19 12.42
N TYR A 59 -9.16 -4.06 11.98
CA TYR A 59 -7.80 -3.93 11.46
C TYR A 59 -7.33 -2.50 11.67
N ALA A 60 -6.01 -2.33 11.72
CA ALA A 60 -5.39 -1.02 11.82
C ALA A 60 -4.08 -1.05 11.04
N PHE A 61 -3.63 0.10 10.55
CA PHE A 61 -2.30 0.18 9.94
C PHE A 61 -1.71 1.56 10.09
N GLU A 62 -0.40 1.60 9.97
CA GLU A 62 0.38 2.82 9.91
C GLU A 62 1.08 2.85 8.56
N LEU A 63 1.20 4.03 7.97
CA LEU A 63 1.86 4.23 6.68
C LEU A 63 3.03 5.18 6.85
N GLU A 64 4.20 4.74 6.40
CA GLU A 64 5.37 5.59 6.29
C GLU A 64 5.46 6.09 4.86
N VAL A 65 5.32 7.41 4.67
CA VAL A 65 5.24 8.05 3.35
C VAL A 65 6.35 9.08 3.12
N ALA A 66 7.42 9.02 3.92
CA ALA A 66 8.53 9.95 3.82
C ALA A 66 9.30 9.82 2.50
N ASP A 67 9.38 8.61 1.95
CA ASP A 67 10.07 8.33 0.70
C ASP A 67 9.06 8.38 -0.45
N GLU A 68 9.34 9.20 -1.47
CA GLU A 68 8.46 9.31 -2.64
C GLU A 68 8.42 8.04 -3.50
N ASN A 69 9.42 7.17 -3.35
CA ASN A 69 9.54 5.96 -4.16
C ASN A 69 8.83 4.74 -3.57
N GLU A 70 8.47 4.80 -2.30
CA GLU A 70 7.77 3.67 -1.66
C GLU A 70 6.86 4.13 -0.52
N ILE A 71 5.82 3.34 -0.31
CA ILE A 71 4.97 3.48 0.88
C ILE A 71 5.11 2.20 1.68
N MET A 72 5.51 2.32 2.94
CA MET A 72 5.57 1.18 3.85
C MET A 72 4.30 1.15 4.69
N MET A 73 3.66 -0.01 4.72
CA MET A 73 2.45 -0.23 5.51
C MET A 73 2.74 -1.26 6.60
N TYR A 74 2.45 -0.90 7.85
CA TYR A 74 2.59 -1.77 9.02
C TYR A 74 1.18 -2.10 9.51
N ALA A 75 0.68 -3.28 9.16
CA ALA A 75 -0.72 -3.65 9.39
C ALA A 75 -0.87 -4.60 10.57
N HIS A 76 -1.94 -4.41 11.34
CA HIS A 76 -2.39 -5.29 12.42
C HIS A 76 -3.81 -5.71 12.07
N ILE A 77 -4.02 -7.01 11.86
CA ILE A 77 -5.26 -7.53 11.28
C ILE A 77 -5.79 -8.64 12.16
N SER A 78 -7.05 -8.51 12.63
CA SER A 78 -7.76 -9.60 13.29
C SER A 78 -8.33 -10.56 12.25
N ASP A 79 -8.69 -11.76 12.66
CA ASP A 79 -9.29 -12.74 11.76
C ASP A 79 -10.56 -12.19 11.09
N GLU A 80 -11.34 -11.43 11.85
CA GLU A 80 -12.57 -10.80 11.35
C GLU A 80 -12.30 -9.69 10.33
N GLY A 81 -11.15 -9.03 10.43
CA GLY A 81 -10.80 -7.89 9.59
C GLY A 81 -10.05 -8.24 8.31
N GLU A 82 -9.61 -9.49 8.17
CA GLU A 82 -8.75 -9.87 7.04
C GLU A 82 -9.36 -9.56 5.67
N ARG A 83 -10.62 -9.95 5.48
CA ARG A 83 -11.31 -9.72 4.21
C ARG A 83 -11.46 -8.23 3.90
N CYS A 84 -11.92 -7.46 4.89
CA CYS A 84 -12.11 -6.01 4.73
C CYS A 84 -10.79 -5.31 4.47
N PHE A 85 -9.72 -5.73 5.15
CA PHE A 85 -8.39 -5.18 4.93
C PHE A 85 -7.92 -5.46 3.49
N MET A 86 -8.08 -6.68 3.01
CA MET A 86 -7.66 -7.04 1.64
C MET A 86 -8.44 -6.26 0.59
N GLU A 87 -9.73 -6.04 0.80
CA GLU A 87 -10.55 -5.23 -0.11
C GLU A 87 -10.05 -3.78 -0.15
N LEU A 88 -9.71 -3.22 1.01
CA LEU A 88 -9.14 -1.87 1.09
C LEU A 88 -7.78 -1.80 0.42
N LEU A 89 -6.89 -2.76 0.70
CA LEU A 89 -5.55 -2.79 0.10
C LEU A 89 -5.63 -2.81 -1.43
N GLN A 90 -6.51 -3.65 -1.98
CA GLN A 90 -6.72 -3.72 -3.43
C GLN A 90 -7.18 -2.37 -3.99
N LYS A 91 -8.13 -1.73 -3.31
CA LYS A 91 -8.64 -0.42 -3.74
C LYS A 91 -7.56 0.65 -3.69
N LEU A 92 -6.74 0.66 -2.66
CA LEU A 92 -5.61 1.59 -2.57
C LEU A 92 -4.61 1.36 -3.71
N CYS A 93 -4.29 0.11 -4.03
CA CYS A 93 -3.40 -0.22 -5.14
C CYS A 93 -3.96 0.24 -6.49
N ILE A 94 -5.26 0.06 -6.72
CA ILE A 94 -5.92 0.51 -7.95
C ILE A 94 -5.87 2.04 -8.05
N ASP A 95 -6.26 2.73 -6.99
CA ASP A 95 -6.37 4.19 -7.00
C ASP A 95 -5.00 4.88 -7.01
N LEU A 96 -3.98 4.26 -6.41
CA LEU A 96 -2.60 4.74 -6.44
C LEU A 96 -1.81 4.24 -7.66
N GLU A 97 -2.38 3.33 -8.41
CA GLU A 97 -1.73 2.68 -9.56
C GLU A 97 -0.41 2.02 -9.15
N CYS A 98 -0.46 1.22 -8.09
CA CYS A 98 0.73 0.58 -7.53
C CYS A 98 0.50 -0.90 -7.24
N SER A 99 1.58 -1.58 -6.89
CA SER A 99 1.56 -2.97 -6.45
C SER A 99 1.96 -3.06 -4.99
N ALA A 100 1.45 -4.07 -4.29
CA ALA A 100 1.76 -4.34 -2.90
C ALA A 100 2.49 -5.67 -2.77
N PHE A 101 3.56 -5.68 -1.98
CA PHE A 101 4.41 -6.85 -1.76
C PHE A 101 4.57 -7.11 -0.28
N ASP A 102 4.69 -8.38 0.09
CA ASP A 102 5.08 -8.77 1.44
C ASP A 102 6.55 -8.38 1.63
N THR A 103 6.85 -7.53 2.59
CA THR A 103 8.21 -7.02 2.80
C THR A 103 9.17 -8.13 3.22
N GLY A 104 8.68 -9.09 4.00
CA GLY A 104 9.52 -10.15 4.56
C GLY A 104 9.99 -11.17 3.52
N ASN A 105 9.09 -11.64 2.64
CA ASN A 105 9.43 -12.67 1.64
C ASN A 105 9.45 -12.16 0.20
N GLY A 106 9.08 -10.90 -0.02
CA GLY A 106 9.08 -10.27 -1.34
C GLY A 106 7.91 -10.66 -2.25
N LYS A 107 7.02 -11.51 -1.80
CA LYS A 107 5.93 -12.01 -2.65
C LYS A 107 4.89 -10.94 -2.95
N LEU A 108 4.44 -10.94 -4.20
CA LEU A 108 3.36 -10.07 -4.65
C LEU A 108 2.06 -10.40 -3.91
N ILE A 109 1.43 -9.39 -3.33
CA ILE A 109 0.11 -9.48 -2.70
C ILE A 109 -0.96 -9.07 -3.71
N TYR A 110 -0.77 -7.93 -4.37
CA TYR A 110 -1.71 -7.41 -5.35
C TYR A 110 -0.99 -6.54 -6.36
N SER A 111 -1.37 -6.66 -7.64
CA SER A 111 -0.79 -5.88 -8.73
C SER A 111 -1.87 -5.09 -9.46
N TYR A 112 -1.71 -3.77 -9.50
CA TYR A 112 -2.54 -2.89 -10.31
C TYR A 112 -2.50 -3.29 -11.80
N SER A 113 -1.31 -3.52 -12.34
CA SER A 113 -1.13 -3.90 -13.74
C SER A 113 -1.87 -5.18 -14.10
N LYS A 114 -1.83 -6.16 -13.21
CA LYS A 114 -2.52 -7.45 -13.40
C LYS A 114 -4.03 -7.25 -13.40
N ASN A 115 -4.54 -6.37 -12.52
CA ASN A 115 -5.96 -6.05 -12.47
C ASN A 115 -6.44 -5.36 -13.76
N MET A 116 -5.63 -4.46 -14.31
CA MET A 116 -5.96 -3.71 -15.51
C MET A 116 -5.97 -4.57 -16.77
N MET A 117 -5.32 -5.70 -16.76
CA MET A 117 -5.27 -6.63 -17.90
C MET A 117 -6.47 -7.56 -17.97
N GLN A 118 -7.31 -7.52 -16.98
CA GLN A 118 -8.56 -8.30 -16.96
C GLN A 118 -9.71 -7.46 -17.60
#